data_272615fdc30652310190b9c1aa14ee33
#
_entry.id   272615fdc30652310190b9c1aa14ee33
#
_cell.length_a   1.000
_cell.length_b   1.000
_cell.length_c   1.000
_cell.angle_alpha   90.00
_cell.angle_beta   90.00
_cell.angle_gamma   90.00
#
_symmetry.space_group_name_H-M   'P 1'
#
loop_
_entity.id
_entity.type
_entity.pdbx_description
1 polymer ?
#
loop_
_entity_poly.entity_id
_entity_poly.type
_entity_poly.pdbx_seq_one_letter_code
_entity_poly.pdbx_strand_id
1 'polypeptide(L)'
;MSSRLLSAVVIAGALLPLCGVAAQADGADRELTAMVQTTSVEPAAVSPALEPEVPPIPLRRAPEPVLKAPLRLASAGQGEASWYGPGLYGNRTANGEVLRPGTFTAAHRTLPFGTLLRVTNLANGRSTVVRINDRGPFHGGRVIDLAHGAASELGVVASGTAPVRLERLP
;
A
#
# COMPACT_ATOMS: atom_id res chain seq x y z
N MET A 1 -52.83 26.03 -18.71
CA MET A 1 -52.65 27.42 -18.26
C MET A 1 -51.44 27.39 -17.34
N SER A 2 -50.35 27.84 -17.88
CA SER A 2 -49.44 28.86 -17.37
C SER A 2 -48.72 28.46 -16.07
N SER A 3 -47.41 28.50 -15.93
CA SER A 3 -46.41 29.45 -16.41
C SER A 3 -45.02 28.89 -16.19
N ARG A 4 -44.16 29.18 -17.11
CA ARG A 4 -42.71 29.01 -17.13
C ARG A 4 -42.04 30.03 -16.20
N LEU A 5 -41.02 29.66 -15.47
CA LEU A 5 -39.97 30.60 -15.04
C LEU A 5 -38.60 29.98 -15.27
N LEU A 6 -37.94 30.43 -16.33
CA LEU A 6 -36.53 30.30 -16.56
C LEU A 6 -35.79 31.28 -15.63
N SER A 7 -34.84 30.80 -14.84
CA SER A 7 -33.82 31.63 -14.21
C SER A 7 -32.46 31.28 -14.81
N ALA A 8 -31.99 32.16 -15.70
CA ALA A 8 -30.65 32.18 -16.19
C ALA A 8 -29.72 32.79 -15.14
N VAL A 9 -28.75 32.06 -14.66
CA VAL A 9 -27.65 32.60 -13.86
C VAL A 9 -26.43 32.77 -14.78
N VAL A 10 -26.15 34.04 -15.01
CA VAL A 10 -24.92 34.50 -15.70
C VAL A 10 -23.76 34.37 -14.73
N ILE A 11 -22.79 33.56 -15.08
CA ILE A 11 -21.50 33.48 -14.35
C ILE A 11 -20.49 34.35 -15.09
N ALA A 12 -20.18 35.49 -14.48
CA ALA A 12 -19.13 36.40 -14.92
C ALA A 12 -17.76 35.77 -14.69
N GLY A 13 -16.96 35.72 -15.74
CA GLY A 13 -15.57 35.31 -15.69
C GLY A 13 -14.70 36.31 -14.94
N ALA A 14 -13.86 35.85 -14.07
CA ALA A 14 -12.76 36.59 -13.51
C ALA A 14 -11.43 36.02 -14.04
N LEU A 15 -10.84 36.77 -14.94
CA LEU A 15 -9.49 36.58 -15.46
C LEU A 15 -8.50 37.10 -14.41
N LEU A 16 -7.58 36.29 -13.94
CA LEU A 16 -6.44 36.71 -13.11
C LEU A 16 -5.13 36.56 -13.90
N PRO A 17 -4.23 37.54 -13.79
CA PRO A 17 -3.03 37.60 -14.64
C PRO A 17 -1.89 36.72 -14.12
N LEU A 18 -1.12 36.22 -15.08
CA LEU A 18 0.21 35.65 -14.90
C LEU A 18 1.13 36.66 -14.24
N CYS A 19 1.72 36.31 -13.12
CA CYS A 19 2.92 37.00 -12.63
C CYS A 19 4.08 36.01 -12.74
N GLY A 20 4.90 36.22 -13.78
CA GLY A 20 6.19 35.59 -13.94
C GLY A 20 7.19 36.19 -12.98
N VAL A 21 7.90 35.31 -12.28
CA VAL A 21 9.16 35.67 -11.61
C VAL A 21 10.23 34.73 -12.14
N ALA A 22 11.03 35.28 -13.05
CA ALA A 22 12.31 34.73 -13.42
C ALA A 22 13.31 35.09 -12.31
N ALA A 23 13.89 34.10 -11.66
CA ALA A 23 15.09 34.27 -10.86
C ALA A 23 16.25 33.62 -11.60
N GLN A 24 17.04 34.47 -12.22
CA GLN A 24 18.40 34.17 -12.61
C GLN A 24 19.26 34.12 -11.36
N ALA A 25 20.06 33.09 -11.22
CA ALA A 25 21.19 33.05 -10.30
C ALA A 25 22.42 32.67 -11.12
N ASP A 26 23.23 33.66 -11.24
CA ASP A 26 24.56 33.77 -11.79
C ASP A 26 25.56 32.81 -11.15
N GLY A 27 26.50 32.45 -11.95
CA GLY A 27 27.75 31.82 -11.85
C GLY A 27 28.54 31.87 -10.56
N ALA A 28 29.29 30.83 -10.38
CA ALA A 28 30.63 30.86 -9.82
C ALA A 28 31.38 29.58 -10.19
N ASP A 29 32.08 29.62 -11.30
CA ASP A 29 33.24 28.79 -11.57
C ASP A 29 34.25 28.97 -10.41
N ARG A 30 34.64 27.89 -9.79
CA ARG A 30 35.88 27.78 -9.03
C ARG A 30 36.59 26.51 -9.43
N GLU A 31 37.41 26.65 -10.45
CA GLU A 31 38.58 25.85 -10.70
C GLU A 31 39.45 25.82 -9.42
N LEU A 32 39.65 24.67 -8.87
CA LEU A 32 40.74 24.38 -7.94
C LEU A 32 41.59 23.30 -8.55
N THR A 33 42.55 23.76 -9.35
CA THR A 33 43.72 22.98 -9.75
C THR A 33 44.51 22.62 -8.50
N ALA A 34 44.38 21.38 -8.03
CA ALA A 34 45.28 20.84 -7.01
C ALA A 34 46.36 20.01 -7.69
N MET A 35 47.57 20.51 -7.61
CA MET A 35 48.79 19.86 -8.04
C MET A 35 48.98 18.51 -7.33
N VAL A 36 48.98 17.45 -8.12
CA VAL A 36 49.45 16.13 -7.68
C VAL A 36 50.95 16.14 -7.72
N GLN A 37 51.59 16.21 -6.57
CA GLN A 37 53.02 15.92 -6.41
C GLN A 37 53.21 14.41 -6.38
N THR A 38 53.78 13.88 -7.44
CA THR A 38 54.28 12.52 -7.51
C THR A 38 55.56 12.42 -6.67
N THR A 39 55.44 11.87 -5.48
CA THR A 39 56.63 11.43 -4.72
C THR A 39 56.89 9.98 -5.08
N SER A 40 57.91 9.78 -5.90
CA SER A 40 58.50 8.47 -6.21
C SER A 40 59.18 7.95 -4.95
N VAL A 41 58.63 6.89 -4.36
CA VAL A 41 59.31 6.12 -3.29
C VAL A 41 59.77 4.80 -3.87
N GLU A 42 61.06 4.64 -3.91
CA GLU A 42 61.82 3.46 -4.31
C GLU A 42 61.44 2.24 -3.44
N PRO A 43 61.24 1.05 -4.00
CA PRO A 43 60.89 -0.13 -3.22
C PRO A 43 62.15 -0.75 -2.57
N ALA A 44 62.26 -0.59 -1.25
CA ALA A 44 63.20 -1.36 -0.46
C ALA A 44 62.77 -2.82 -0.44
N ALA A 45 63.69 -3.70 -0.83
CA ALA A 45 63.55 -5.14 -0.82
C ALA A 45 63.27 -5.66 0.61
N VAL A 46 62.06 -6.15 0.85
CA VAL A 46 61.69 -6.87 2.07
C VAL A 46 61.72 -8.36 1.76
N SER A 47 62.60 -9.08 2.47
CA SER A 47 62.72 -10.55 2.49
C SER A 47 61.36 -11.21 2.74
N PRO A 48 61.10 -12.39 2.13
CA PRO A 48 59.88 -13.14 2.40
C PRO A 48 59.91 -13.72 3.82
N ALA A 49 59.22 -13.09 4.74
CA ALA A 49 58.90 -13.69 6.02
C ALA A 49 57.90 -14.84 5.80
N LEU A 50 58.20 -16.01 6.36
CA LEU A 50 57.31 -17.17 6.37
C LEU A 50 55.92 -16.76 6.84
N GLU A 51 54.96 -16.82 5.94
CA GLU A 51 53.55 -16.76 6.33
C GLU A 51 53.18 -18.04 7.09
N PRO A 52 52.59 -17.94 8.28
CA PRO A 52 52.03 -19.11 8.94
C PRO A 52 50.87 -19.63 8.10
N GLU A 53 51.00 -20.84 7.60
CA GLU A 53 49.95 -21.56 6.86
C GLU A 53 48.73 -21.74 7.78
N VAL A 54 47.76 -20.86 7.62
CA VAL A 54 46.45 -20.94 8.31
C VAL A 54 45.67 -22.06 7.63
N PRO A 55 45.29 -23.14 8.36
CA PRO A 55 44.53 -24.22 7.76
C PRO A 55 43.18 -23.66 7.24
N PRO A 56 42.67 -24.11 6.09
CA PRO A 56 41.42 -23.61 5.52
C PRO A 56 40.30 -23.90 6.51
N ILE A 57 39.70 -22.83 7.04
CA ILE A 57 38.49 -22.92 7.84
C ILE A 57 37.41 -23.48 6.91
N PRO A 58 36.77 -24.62 7.22
CA PRO A 58 35.68 -25.12 6.39
C PRO A 58 34.60 -24.06 6.34
N LEU A 59 34.36 -23.49 5.16
CA LEU A 59 33.22 -22.60 4.92
C LEU A 59 31.97 -23.34 5.36
N ARG A 60 31.49 -23.00 6.55
CA ARG A 60 30.16 -23.44 7.00
C ARG A 60 29.18 -22.90 5.99
N ARG A 61 28.71 -23.80 5.10
CA ARG A 61 27.68 -23.48 4.11
C ARG A 61 26.56 -22.70 4.81
N ALA A 62 26.37 -21.45 4.40
CA ALA A 62 25.27 -20.67 4.92
C ALA A 62 23.97 -21.47 4.76
N PRO A 63 23.10 -21.49 5.77
CA PRO A 63 21.81 -22.18 5.62
C PRO A 63 21.11 -21.60 4.41
N GLU A 64 20.80 -22.47 3.45
CA GLU A 64 20.02 -22.07 2.28
C GLU A 64 18.74 -21.41 2.75
N PRO A 65 18.31 -20.31 2.10
CA PRO A 65 17.05 -19.68 2.45
C PRO A 65 15.96 -20.75 2.32
N VAL A 66 15.39 -21.15 3.46
CA VAL A 66 14.22 -22.02 3.48
C VAL A 66 13.14 -21.25 2.73
N LEU A 67 12.94 -21.59 1.45
CA LEU A 67 11.79 -21.12 0.69
C LEU A 67 10.58 -21.54 1.53
N LYS A 68 9.98 -20.53 2.22
CA LYS A 68 8.71 -20.76 2.91
C LYS A 68 7.75 -21.31 1.87
N ALA A 69 7.30 -22.55 2.08
CA ALA A 69 6.31 -23.19 1.22
C ALA A 69 5.18 -22.18 0.99
N PRO A 70 4.62 -22.11 -0.25
CA PRO A 70 3.56 -21.15 -0.53
C PRO A 70 2.44 -21.34 0.49
N LEU A 71 2.10 -20.26 1.20
CA LEU A 71 1.04 -20.27 2.19
C LEU A 71 -0.22 -20.79 1.48
N ARG A 72 -0.65 -22.01 1.81
CA ARG A 72 -1.90 -22.57 1.28
C ARG A 72 -3.04 -21.84 1.98
N LEU A 73 -3.55 -20.82 1.31
CA LEU A 73 -4.72 -20.08 1.76
C LEU A 73 -5.96 -20.96 1.55
N ALA A 74 -6.75 -21.13 2.59
CA ALA A 74 -8.01 -21.82 2.46
C ALA A 74 -9.03 -20.90 1.78
N SER A 75 -9.67 -21.36 0.70
CA SER A 75 -10.75 -20.60 0.07
C SER A 75 -11.89 -20.37 1.08
N ALA A 76 -12.30 -19.11 1.21
CA ALA A 76 -13.43 -18.71 2.04
C ALA A 76 -14.64 -18.27 1.19
N GLY A 77 -14.53 -18.34 -0.15
CA GLY A 77 -15.61 -18.07 -1.08
C GLY A 77 -15.30 -16.98 -2.10
N GLN A 78 -16.25 -16.75 -2.97
CA GLN A 78 -16.28 -15.64 -3.95
C GLN A 78 -17.67 -15.03 -3.95
N GLY A 79 -17.75 -13.75 -4.30
CA GLY A 79 -19.00 -13.04 -4.42
C GLY A 79 -18.78 -11.54 -4.52
N GLU A 80 -19.83 -10.79 -4.29
CA GLU A 80 -19.77 -9.34 -4.33
C GLU A 80 -19.39 -8.77 -2.96
N ALA A 81 -18.47 -7.81 -2.94
CA ALA A 81 -18.14 -7.00 -1.78
C ALA A 81 -18.78 -5.62 -1.91
N SER A 82 -19.19 -5.04 -0.80
CA SER A 82 -19.46 -3.61 -0.66
C SER A 82 -18.59 -3.00 0.45
N TRP A 83 -18.86 -1.76 0.81
CA TRP A 83 -18.14 -1.10 1.89
C TRP A 83 -19.04 -0.20 2.72
N TYR A 84 -18.64 0.06 3.96
CA TYR A 84 -19.35 0.96 4.88
C TYR A 84 -19.15 2.41 4.46
N GLY A 85 -20.23 3.09 4.12
CA GLY A 85 -20.22 4.51 3.83
C GLY A 85 -19.87 5.37 5.05
N PRO A 86 -19.51 6.66 4.83
CA PRO A 86 -19.13 7.59 5.90
C PRO A 86 -20.19 7.77 7.00
N GLY A 87 -21.45 7.59 6.66
CA GLY A 87 -22.58 7.72 7.61
C GLY A 87 -22.59 6.66 8.72
N LEU A 88 -21.76 5.63 8.64
CA LEU A 88 -21.68 4.58 9.66
C LEU A 88 -20.50 4.77 10.63
N TYR A 89 -19.63 5.77 10.42
CA TYR A 89 -18.52 6.03 11.33
C TYR A 89 -19.01 6.40 12.72
N GLY A 90 -18.33 5.90 13.74
CA GLY A 90 -18.71 6.07 15.13
C GLY A 90 -19.63 4.98 15.67
N ASN A 91 -20.30 4.22 14.81
CA ASN A 91 -21.14 3.10 15.22
C ASN A 91 -20.29 1.94 15.74
N ARG A 92 -20.86 1.13 16.62
CA ARG A 92 -20.22 -0.11 17.09
C ARG A 92 -20.50 -1.24 16.12
N THR A 93 -19.48 -2.02 15.86
CA THR A 93 -19.56 -3.29 15.12
C THR A 93 -20.06 -4.39 16.06
N ALA A 94 -20.42 -5.55 15.51
CA ALA A 94 -20.98 -6.66 16.28
C ALA A 94 -20.00 -7.22 17.35
N ASN A 95 -18.70 -7.01 17.22
CA ASN A 95 -17.74 -7.36 18.28
C ASN A 95 -17.50 -6.22 19.29
N GLY A 96 -18.20 -5.08 19.17
CA GLY A 96 -18.12 -3.93 20.08
C GLY A 96 -17.10 -2.86 19.70
N GLU A 97 -16.27 -3.07 18.69
CA GLU A 97 -15.32 -2.06 18.20
C GLU A 97 -16.07 -0.90 17.54
N VAL A 98 -15.47 0.29 17.59
CA VAL A 98 -16.02 1.48 16.89
C VAL A 98 -15.49 1.53 15.47
N LEU A 99 -16.40 1.65 14.50
CA LEU A 99 -16.04 1.80 13.09
C LEU A 99 -15.38 3.17 12.86
N ARG A 100 -14.16 3.14 12.33
CA ARG A 100 -13.36 4.32 12.05
C ARG A 100 -12.93 4.36 10.58
N PRO A 101 -12.78 5.56 9.99
CA PRO A 101 -12.17 5.67 8.66
C PRO A 101 -10.75 5.08 8.67
N GLY A 102 -10.34 4.52 7.52
CA GLY A 102 -8.97 3.99 7.35
C GLY A 102 -8.71 2.62 7.96
N THR A 103 -9.69 1.97 8.61
CA THR A 103 -9.51 0.63 9.18
C THR A 103 -9.53 -0.47 8.12
N PHE A 104 -8.82 -1.58 8.42
CA PHE A 104 -8.77 -2.79 7.59
C PHE A 104 -9.56 -3.90 8.25
N THR A 105 -10.85 -3.68 8.43
CA THR A 105 -11.80 -4.61 9.01
C THR A 105 -12.94 -4.88 8.07
N ALA A 106 -13.73 -5.93 8.35
CA ALA A 106 -14.87 -6.29 7.51
C ALA A 106 -15.96 -7.04 8.29
N ALA A 107 -17.18 -7.02 7.75
CA ALA A 107 -18.27 -7.89 8.17
C ALA A 107 -18.33 -9.14 7.32
N HIS A 108 -18.56 -10.28 7.98
CA HIS A 108 -18.86 -11.55 7.35
C HIS A 108 -19.96 -12.29 8.13
N ARG A 109 -20.82 -13.03 7.41
CA ARG A 109 -22.00 -13.68 8.03
C ARG A 109 -21.66 -14.67 9.10
N THR A 110 -20.67 -15.54 8.87
CA THR A 110 -20.42 -16.75 9.68
C THR A 110 -18.98 -16.88 10.19
N LEU A 111 -17.99 -16.27 9.56
CA LEU A 111 -16.60 -16.40 9.99
C LEU A 111 -16.41 -15.85 11.42
N PRO A 112 -15.61 -16.53 12.26
CA PRO A 112 -15.30 -16.05 13.61
C PRO A 112 -14.70 -14.63 13.62
N PHE A 113 -14.99 -13.85 14.66
CA PHE A 113 -14.31 -12.58 14.87
C PHE A 113 -12.80 -12.80 15.03
N GLY A 114 -12.00 -11.88 14.53
CA GLY A 114 -10.54 -11.99 14.50
C GLY A 114 -9.98 -12.77 13.31
N THR A 115 -10.81 -13.48 12.54
CA THR A 115 -10.35 -14.16 11.33
C THR A 115 -9.72 -13.16 10.37
N LEU A 116 -8.54 -13.50 9.88
CA LEU A 116 -7.86 -12.72 8.83
C LEU A 116 -8.20 -13.30 7.46
N LEU A 117 -8.62 -12.42 6.56
CA LEU A 117 -8.93 -12.76 5.18
C LEU A 117 -8.06 -11.94 4.23
N ARG A 118 -7.48 -12.60 3.24
CA ARG A 118 -7.05 -11.92 2.03
C ARG A 118 -8.27 -11.74 1.14
N VAL A 119 -8.55 -10.50 0.77
CA VAL A 119 -9.59 -10.14 -0.17
C VAL A 119 -8.92 -9.67 -1.44
N THR A 120 -9.27 -10.30 -2.57
CA THR A 120 -8.76 -9.93 -3.89
C THR A 120 -9.93 -9.43 -4.74
N ASN A 121 -9.84 -8.21 -5.23
CA ASN A 121 -10.77 -7.65 -6.20
C ASN A 121 -10.48 -8.26 -7.58
N LEU A 122 -11.44 -8.98 -8.12
CA LEU A 122 -11.29 -9.72 -9.38
C LEU A 122 -11.34 -8.82 -10.62
N ALA A 123 -11.85 -7.59 -10.48
CA ALA A 123 -11.92 -6.64 -11.59
C ALA A 123 -10.57 -5.95 -11.88
N ASN A 124 -9.73 -5.75 -10.85
CA ASN A 124 -8.46 -5.01 -10.99
C ASN A 124 -7.24 -5.76 -10.44
N GLY A 125 -7.42 -6.96 -9.86
CA GLY A 125 -6.35 -7.80 -9.30
C GLY A 125 -5.75 -7.31 -7.97
N ARG A 126 -6.18 -6.18 -7.43
CA ARG A 126 -5.68 -5.65 -6.14
C ARG A 126 -6.13 -6.53 -4.99
N SER A 127 -5.28 -6.68 -3.99
CA SER A 127 -5.60 -7.49 -2.81
C SER A 127 -5.16 -6.82 -1.52
N THR A 128 -5.91 -7.04 -0.45
CA THR A 128 -5.57 -6.57 0.89
C THR A 128 -5.97 -7.59 1.94
N VAL A 129 -5.46 -7.44 3.17
CA VAL A 129 -5.84 -8.29 4.29
C VAL A 129 -6.77 -7.52 5.21
N VAL A 130 -7.88 -8.15 5.58
CA VAL A 130 -8.86 -7.60 6.53
C VAL A 130 -9.08 -8.54 7.69
N ARG A 131 -9.46 -7.97 8.84
CA ARG A 131 -9.87 -8.73 10.02
C ARG A 131 -11.39 -8.66 10.18
N ILE A 132 -12.01 -9.81 10.40
CA ILE A 132 -13.45 -9.87 10.65
C ILE A 132 -13.74 -9.36 12.06
N ASN A 133 -14.57 -8.32 12.17
CA ASN A 133 -15.02 -7.75 13.43
C ASN A 133 -16.53 -7.42 13.47
N ASP A 134 -17.24 -7.69 12.37
CA ASP A 134 -18.65 -7.37 12.28
C ASP A 134 -19.46 -8.52 11.64
N ARG A 135 -20.80 -8.42 11.71
CA ARG A 135 -21.75 -9.37 11.13
C ARG A 135 -22.50 -8.75 9.98
N GLY A 136 -22.69 -9.51 8.91
CA GLY A 136 -23.32 -9.13 7.65
C GLY A 136 -22.44 -9.53 6.47
N PRO A 137 -22.81 -9.14 5.26
CA PRO A 137 -24.06 -8.50 4.86
C PRO A 137 -25.27 -9.44 4.94
N PHE A 138 -26.43 -8.92 5.34
CA PHE A 138 -27.66 -9.72 5.41
C PHE A 138 -28.60 -9.49 4.21
N HIS A 139 -28.28 -8.53 3.35
CA HIS A 139 -29.07 -8.16 2.17
C HIS A 139 -28.25 -8.31 0.88
N GLY A 140 -28.93 -8.67 -0.21
CA GLY A 140 -28.32 -8.87 -1.51
C GLY A 140 -27.43 -10.12 -1.59
N GLY A 141 -26.79 -10.35 -2.73
CA GLY A 141 -25.84 -11.45 -2.98
C GLY A 141 -24.43 -11.20 -2.47
N ARG A 142 -24.20 -10.19 -1.65
CA ARG A 142 -22.89 -9.81 -1.13
C ARG A 142 -22.36 -10.84 -0.12
N VAL A 143 -21.06 -11.03 -0.12
CA VAL A 143 -20.37 -11.97 0.78
C VAL A 143 -19.60 -11.26 1.90
N ILE A 144 -19.23 -10.01 1.70
CA ILE A 144 -18.42 -9.23 2.64
C ILE A 144 -18.73 -7.73 2.51
N ASP A 145 -18.73 -7.02 3.63
CA ASP A 145 -18.76 -5.56 3.67
C ASP A 145 -17.45 -5.05 4.28
N LEU A 146 -16.74 -4.20 3.55
CA LEU A 146 -15.41 -3.73 3.88
C LEU A 146 -15.45 -2.40 4.64
N ALA A 147 -14.55 -2.20 5.57
CA ALA A 147 -14.28 -0.87 6.11
C ALA A 147 -13.57 0.00 5.06
N HIS A 148 -13.64 1.32 5.22
CA HIS A 148 -13.18 2.28 4.22
C HIS A 148 -11.71 2.12 3.82
N GLY A 149 -10.81 1.82 4.77
CA GLY A 149 -9.38 1.62 4.46
C GLY A 149 -9.17 0.46 3.50
N ALA A 150 -9.81 -0.69 3.76
CA ALA A 150 -9.74 -1.86 2.89
C ALA A 150 -10.38 -1.60 1.52
N ALA A 151 -11.53 -0.94 1.49
CA ALA A 151 -12.24 -0.60 0.25
C ALA A 151 -11.43 0.35 -0.63
N SER A 152 -10.75 1.32 -0.02
CA SER A 152 -9.86 2.26 -0.71
C SER A 152 -8.66 1.52 -1.33
N GLU A 153 -8.02 0.64 -0.57
CA GLU A 153 -6.90 -0.19 -1.06
C GLU A 153 -7.30 -1.06 -2.25
N LEU A 154 -8.49 -1.66 -2.18
CA LEU A 154 -9.04 -2.51 -3.25
C LEU A 154 -9.62 -1.74 -4.43
N GLY A 155 -9.76 -0.40 -4.33
CA GLY A 155 -10.37 0.44 -5.35
C GLY A 155 -11.89 0.26 -5.47
N VAL A 156 -12.58 -0.12 -4.37
CA VAL A 156 -14.03 -0.37 -4.36
C VAL A 156 -14.83 0.89 -4.01
N VAL A 157 -14.20 1.91 -3.43
CA VAL A 157 -14.91 3.12 -2.96
C VAL A 157 -15.68 3.82 -4.07
N ALA A 158 -15.08 3.97 -5.26
CA ALA A 158 -15.70 4.67 -6.38
C ALA A 158 -16.85 3.89 -7.04
N SER A 159 -16.75 2.55 -7.11
CA SER A 159 -17.76 1.68 -7.69
C SER A 159 -18.87 1.31 -6.71
N GLY A 160 -18.62 1.46 -5.41
CA GLY A 160 -19.53 1.02 -4.35
C GLY A 160 -19.47 -0.49 -4.08
N THR A 161 -19.33 -1.29 -5.12
CA THR A 161 -19.22 -2.77 -5.05
C THR A 161 -18.17 -3.30 -6.01
N ALA A 162 -17.70 -4.54 -5.77
CA ALA A 162 -16.80 -5.24 -6.68
C ALA A 162 -16.86 -6.77 -6.47
N PRO A 163 -16.64 -7.56 -7.52
CA PRO A 163 -16.46 -9.00 -7.40
C PRO A 163 -15.14 -9.31 -6.69
N VAL A 164 -15.20 -10.14 -5.64
CA VAL A 164 -14.03 -10.47 -4.83
C VAL A 164 -13.89 -11.97 -4.62
N ARG A 165 -12.63 -12.39 -4.40
CA ARG A 165 -12.28 -13.69 -3.87
C ARG A 165 -11.78 -13.53 -2.44
N LEU A 166 -12.24 -14.41 -1.57
CA LEU A 166 -11.90 -14.47 -0.16
C LEU A 166 -11.03 -15.68 0.13
N GLU A 167 -9.92 -15.49 0.79
CA GLU A 167 -8.99 -16.53 1.19
C GLU A 167 -8.65 -16.35 2.67
N ARG A 168 -8.84 -17.41 3.46
CA ARG A 168 -8.54 -17.37 4.89
C ARG A 168 -7.05 -17.55 5.11
N LEU A 169 -6.48 -16.66 5.90
CA LEU A 169 -5.12 -16.79 6.40
C LEU A 169 -5.07 -17.76 7.59
N PRO A 170 -3.97 -18.48 7.76
CA PRO A 170 -3.79 -19.42 8.88
C PRO A 170 -3.75 -18.70 10.23
#